data_d4723ce4c86a414029b28d7788451ce6
#
_entry.id   d4723ce4c86a414029b28d7788451ce6
#
_cell.length_a   1.000
_cell.length_b   1.000
_cell.length_c   1.000
_cell.angle_alpha   90.00
_cell.angle_beta   90.00
_cell.angle_gamma   90.00
#
_symmetry.space_group_name_H-M   'P 1'
#
loop_
_entity.id
_entity.type
_entity.pdbx_description
1 polymer ?
#
loop_
_entity_poly.entity_id
_entity_poly.type
_entity_poly.pdbx_seq_one_letter_code
_entity_poly.pdbx_strand_id
1 'polypeptide(L)'
;MWFESQKKRLTGVYQEFPRPFWTLVGVTFIDHLGGALLFPFFALYITSKFGVGMTQVGLLFAVFSISSFAGSFLGGALSDRMGRKGILIFSLISTSISSVLMGLVNSLSAFFVLALVVGIFTDTGGPARQAMVADLLPEEKRAQGYGIIRVVFNISATLGPAIGGFMASRSYLMLFIADAVISLISAFIVWRAMPETKPETQPGTPQESMGSTFKGYSRVLRDRLFVLFISASVLMGFVYMNLGTTLGVYLRDIQGVAESRYGLILSLNAAMVVFFQFPITRRIEKLPPMMMMALGSALYAVGFAMYGFVSTFTLFLLAMVIITIGEMLVAPVGQALVAYFAPEDMRGRYMAIAGWSFGIPFAIGPLLAGLILDNTDPRALWWAAGFIGIMAVTMFLWLHGKLQSKPETVDVRAEP
;
A
#
# COMPACT_ATOMS: atom_id res chain seq x y z
N MET A 1 -37.92 2.37 -6.01
CA MET A 1 -37.72 2.18 -4.56
C MET A 1 -36.26 1.89 -4.18
N TRP A 2 -35.61 0.82 -4.64
CA TRP A 2 -34.22 0.51 -4.24
C TRP A 2 -33.22 1.60 -4.67
N PHE A 3 -33.26 2.08 -5.94
CA PHE A 3 -32.41 3.16 -6.44
C PHE A 3 -32.61 4.50 -5.71
N GLU A 4 -33.84 4.83 -5.34
CA GLU A 4 -34.12 6.06 -4.60
C GLU A 4 -33.65 5.99 -3.14
N SER A 5 -33.74 4.82 -2.52
CA SER A 5 -33.21 4.58 -1.18
C SER A 5 -31.68 4.70 -1.16
N GLN A 6 -30.98 4.14 -2.17
CA GLN A 6 -29.53 4.29 -2.31
C GLN A 6 -29.12 5.73 -2.60
N LYS A 7 -29.85 6.44 -3.46
CA LYS A 7 -29.60 7.85 -3.75
C LYS A 7 -29.77 8.73 -2.50
N LYS A 8 -30.83 8.50 -1.70
CA LYS A 8 -31.01 9.21 -0.41
C LYS A 8 -29.89 8.92 0.56
N ARG A 9 -29.41 7.68 0.64
CA ARG A 9 -28.30 7.28 1.51
C ARG A 9 -26.99 7.94 1.09
N LEU A 10 -26.68 7.95 -0.21
CA LEU A 10 -25.49 8.61 -0.76
C LEU A 10 -25.56 10.14 -0.57
N THR A 11 -26.73 10.74 -0.78
CA THR A 11 -26.93 12.19 -0.54
C THR A 11 -26.78 12.52 0.95
N GLY A 12 -27.26 11.64 1.85
CA GLY A 12 -27.05 11.77 3.30
C GLY A 12 -25.56 11.77 3.64
N VAL A 13 -24.81 10.78 3.19
CA VAL A 13 -23.35 10.70 3.43
C VAL A 13 -22.64 11.93 2.86
N TYR A 14 -23.01 12.40 1.65
CA TYR A 14 -22.42 13.59 1.07
C TYR A 14 -22.62 14.85 1.92
N GLN A 15 -23.80 15.01 2.52
CA GLN A 15 -24.13 16.16 3.37
C GLN A 15 -23.47 16.11 4.76
N GLU A 16 -23.01 14.94 5.19
CA GLU A 16 -22.36 14.74 6.48
C GLU A 16 -20.95 15.33 6.55
N PHE A 17 -20.30 15.54 5.39
CA PHE A 17 -18.92 15.98 5.30
C PHE A 17 -18.82 17.35 4.60
N PRO A 18 -17.85 18.20 5.00
CA PRO A 18 -17.68 19.52 4.41
C PRO A 18 -17.18 19.44 2.96
N ARG A 19 -17.54 20.42 2.14
CA ARG A 19 -17.11 20.49 0.73
C ARG A 19 -15.59 20.35 0.50
N PRO A 20 -14.71 20.98 1.32
CA PRO A 20 -13.27 20.79 1.17
C PRO A 20 -12.82 19.34 1.35
N PHE A 21 -13.47 18.56 2.23
CA PHE A 21 -13.18 17.14 2.38
C PHE A 21 -13.47 16.36 1.08
N TRP A 22 -14.60 16.61 0.43
CA TRP A 22 -14.93 15.96 -0.84
C TRP A 22 -13.98 16.37 -1.97
N THR A 23 -13.51 17.62 -1.96
CA THR A 23 -12.45 18.06 -2.88
C THR A 23 -11.16 17.26 -2.65
N LEU A 24 -10.76 17.07 -1.38
CA LEU A 24 -9.59 16.25 -1.02
C LEU A 24 -9.77 14.79 -1.44
N VAL A 25 -10.96 14.22 -1.25
CA VAL A 25 -11.32 12.86 -1.71
C VAL A 25 -11.16 12.73 -3.22
N GLY A 26 -11.70 13.69 -4.00
CA GLY A 26 -11.59 13.72 -5.46
C GLY A 26 -10.14 13.84 -5.94
N VAL A 27 -9.37 14.75 -5.35
CA VAL A 27 -7.94 14.92 -5.65
C VAL A 27 -7.18 13.63 -5.32
N THR A 28 -7.46 13.02 -4.18
CA THR A 28 -6.83 11.76 -3.79
C THR A 28 -7.14 10.63 -4.77
N PHE A 29 -8.39 10.54 -5.25
CA PHE A 29 -8.77 9.58 -6.28
C PHE A 29 -7.97 9.76 -7.57
N ILE A 30 -7.95 10.98 -8.09
CA ILE A 30 -7.29 11.32 -9.35
C ILE A 30 -5.78 11.04 -9.24
N ASP A 31 -5.13 11.53 -8.19
CA ASP A 31 -3.69 11.38 -7.95
C ASP A 31 -3.29 9.90 -7.78
N HIS A 32 -4.04 9.15 -6.97
CA HIS A 32 -3.78 7.71 -6.81
C HIS A 32 -4.04 6.89 -8.08
N LEU A 33 -4.97 7.33 -8.92
CA LEU A 33 -5.18 6.68 -10.22
C LEU A 33 -3.93 6.81 -11.09
N GLY A 34 -3.26 7.98 -11.12
CA GLY A 34 -1.98 8.19 -11.81
C GLY A 34 -0.92 7.21 -11.36
N GLY A 35 -0.66 7.13 -10.06
CA GLY A 35 0.28 6.17 -9.49
C GLY A 35 -0.08 4.71 -9.79
N ALA A 36 -1.37 4.35 -9.73
CA ALA A 36 -1.84 3.00 -10.02
C ALA A 36 -1.75 2.61 -11.50
N LEU A 37 -1.78 3.59 -12.42
CA LEU A 37 -1.49 3.38 -13.85
C LEU A 37 -0.02 3.01 -14.07
N LEU A 38 0.90 3.65 -13.37
CA LEU A 38 2.33 3.59 -13.61
C LEU A 38 3.04 2.48 -12.81
N PHE A 39 2.76 2.39 -11.51
CA PHE A 39 3.52 1.56 -10.57
C PHE A 39 3.67 0.08 -10.98
N PRO A 40 2.63 -0.66 -11.40
CA PRO A 40 2.76 -2.06 -11.78
C PRO A 40 3.61 -2.29 -13.04
N PHE A 41 3.75 -1.27 -13.89
CA PHE A 41 4.50 -1.33 -15.14
C PHE A 41 5.89 -0.71 -15.04
N PHE A 42 6.25 -0.18 -13.87
CA PHE A 42 7.52 0.48 -13.65
C PHE A 42 8.72 -0.46 -13.85
N ALA A 43 8.67 -1.66 -13.27
CA ALA A 43 9.70 -2.68 -13.45
C ALA A 43 9.82 -3.13 -14.92
N LEU A 44 8.68 -3.32 -15.60
CA LEU A 44 8.60 -3.64 -17.02
C LEU A 44 9.26 -2.55 -17.89
N TYR A 45 8.98 -1.29 -17.57
CA TYR A 45 9.59 -0.16 -18.26
C TYR A 45 11.11 -0.12 -18.11
N ILE A 46 11.62 -0.26 -16.88
CA ILE A 46 13.07 -0.18 -16.60
C ILE A 46 13.81 -1.32 -17.30
N THR A 47 13.34 -2.56 -17.16
CA THR A 47 13.97 -3.70 -17.81
C THR A 47 13.93 -3.59 -19.33
N SER A 48 12.83 -3.14 -19.91
CA SER A 48 12.67 -2.97 -21.36
C SER A 48 13.51 -1.81 -21.91
N LYS A 49 13.51 -0.65 -21.24
CA LYS A 49 14.18 0.56 -21.73
C LYS A 49 15.70 0.48 -21.62
N PHE A 50 16.22 -0.05 -20.53
CA PHE A 50 17.66 -0.06 -20.26
C PHE A 50 18.31 -1.42 -20.51
N GLY A 51 17.55 -2.47 -20.83
CA GLY A 51 18.08 -3.80 -21.07
C GLY A 51 18.73 -4.45 -19.83
N VAL A 52 18.22 -4.10 -18.64
CA VAL A 52 18.78 -4.54 -17.34
C VAL A 52 17.92 -5.59 -16.68
N GLY A 53 18.53 -6.37 -15.78
CA GLY A 53 17.82 -7.38 -15.00
C GLY A 53 17.02 -6.79 -13.84
N MET A 54 16.28 -7.66 -13.16
CA MET A 54 15.44 -7.28 -12.02
C MET A 54 16.24 -6.87 -10.78
N THR A 55 17.51 -7.27 -10.66
CA THR A 55 18.41 -6.83 -9.58
C THR A 55 18.60 -5.31 -9.60
N GLN A 56 18.85 -4.71 -10.78
CA GLN A 56 18.98 -3.26 -10.92
C GLN A 56 17.66 -2.54 -10.65
N VAL A 57 16.55 -3.12 -11.09
CA VAL A 57 15.21 -2.61 -10.75
C VAL A 57 14.98 -2.63 -9.24
N GLY A 58 15.31 -3.73 -8.58
CA GLY A 58 15.21 -3.87 -7.13
C GLY A 58 16.07 -2.85 -6.38
N LEU A 59 17.28 -2.58 -6.86
CA LEU A 59 18.13 -1.53 -6.30
C LEU A 59 17.51 -0.14 -6.46
N LEU A 60 16.87 0.15 -7.60
CA LEU A 60 16.10 1.39 -7.82
C LEU A 60 14.96 1.53 -6.81
N PHE A 61 14.19 0.45 -6.58
CA PHE A 61 13.14 0.46 -5.56
C PHE A 61 13.70 0.72 -4.15
N ALA A 62 14.86 0.15 -3.81
CA ALA A 62 15.51 0.40 -2.52
C ALA A 62 15.92 1.88 -2.37
N VAL A 63 16.57 2.45 -3.39
CA VAL A 63 16.96 3.87 -3.41
C VAL A 63 15.73 4.76 -3.28
N PHE A 64 14.69 4.49 -4.07
CA PHE A 64 13.43 5.24 -4.02
C PHE A 64 12.78 5.14 -2.63
N SER A 65 12.72 3.94 -2.03
CA SER A 65 12.12 3.74 -0.70
C SER A 65 12.82 4.51 0.40
N ILE A 66 14.16 4.48 0.41
CA ILE A 66 14.95 5.24 1.39
C ILE A 66 14.71 6.73 1.22
N SER A 67 14.69 7.21 -0.02
CA SER A 67 14.44 8.61 -0.36
C SER A 67 13.01 9.05 0.03
N SER A 68 12.02 8.22 -0.27
CA SER A 68 10.62 8.45 0.11
C SER A 68 10.42 8.52 1.60
N PHE A 69 11.10 7.66 2.36
CA PHE A 69 11.06 7.72 3.82
C PHE A 69 11.62 9.05 4.34
N ALA A 70 12.76 9.52 3.81
CA ALA A 70 13.32 10.82 4.15
C ALA A 70 12.38 11.97 3.73
N GLY A 71 11.79 11.87 2.52
CA GLY A 71 10.82 12.83 2.00
C GLY A 71 9.55 12.94 2.87
N SER A 72 9.00 11.81 3.28
CA SER A 72 7.83 11.76 4.16
C SER A 72 8.11 12.40 5.53
N PHE A 73 9.28 12.13 6.10
CA PHE A 73 9.70 12.75 7.36
C PHE A 73 9.86 14.28 7.24
N LEU A 74 10.52 14.74 6.17
CA LEU A 74 10.67 16.17 5.88
C LEU A 74 9.32 16.84 5.60
N GLY A 75 8.46 16.16 4.83
CA GLY A 75 7.13 16.61 4.46
C GLY A 75 6.23 16.85 5.67
N GLY A 76 6.28 15.96 6.67
CA GLY A 76 5.58 16.16 7.93
C GLY A 76 6.02 17.43 8.64
N ALA A 77 7.33 17.61 8.85
CA ALA A 77 7.89 18.78 9.51
C ALA A 77 7.63 20.09 8.75
N LEU A 78 7.76 20.05 7.42
CA LEU A 78 7.50 21.23 6.56
C LEU A 78 6.02 21.58 6.52
N SER A 79 5.13 20.58 6.44
CA SER A 79 3.69 20.75 6.45
C SER A 79 3.20 21.45 7.73
N ASP A 80 3.81 21.11 8.88
CA ASP A 80 3.51 21.76 10.16
C ASP A 80 3.97 23.22 10.22
N ARG A 81 5.06 23.56 9.52
CA ARG A 81 5.61 24.91 9.51
C ARG A 81 5.02 25.80 8.41
N MET A 82 4.99 25.31 7.18
CA MET A 82 4.65 26.08 5.98
C MET A 82 3.17 26.01 5.58
N GLY A 83 2.41 25.06 6.16
CA GLY A 83 1.01 24.82 5.81
C GLY A 83 0.81 23.53 4.98
N ARG A 84 -0.39 22.97 5.10
CA ARG A 84 -0.75 21.69 4.45
C ARG A 84 -0.91 21.83 2.95
N LYS A 85 -1.61 22.88 2.52
CA LYS A 85 -1.92 23.14 1.12
C LYS A 85 -0.68 23.36 0.28
N GLY A 86 0.27 24.18 0.76
CA GLY A 86 1.51 24.49 0.05
C GLY A 86 2.37 23.25 -0.20
N ILE A 87 2.53 22.40 0.82
CA ILE A 87 3.32 21.17 0.73
C ILE A 87 2.65 20.14 -0.18
N LEU A 88 1.32 20.02 -0.14
CA LEU A 88 0.61 19.11 -1.03
C LEU A 88 0.75 19.53 -2.51
N ILE A 89 0.61 20.84 -2.81
CA ILE A 89 0.84 21.36 -4.17
C ILE A 89 2.28 21.14 -4.61
N PHE A 90 3.25 21.41 -3.76
CA PHE A 90 4.66 21.18 -4.04
C PHE A 90 4.93 19.70 -4.40
N SER A 91 4.41 18.77 -3.62
CA SER A 91 4.53 17.34 -3.87
C SER A 91 3.93 16.93 -5.23
N LEU A 92 2.70 17.38 -5.52
CA LEU A 92 2.00 17.07 -6.77
C LEU A 92 2.74 17.64 -8.01
N ILE A 93 3.26 18.86 -7.93
CA ILE A 93 4.06 19.45 -9.01
C ILE A 93 5.39 18.69 -9.17
N SER A 94 6.04 18.33 -8.05
CA SER A 94 7.26 17.51 -8.05
C SER A 94 7.00 16.15 -8.70
N THR A 95 5.87 15.49 -8.39
CA THR A 95 5.46 14.23 -9.04
C THR A 95 5.29 14.42 -10.54
N SER A 96 4.58 15.47 -10.97
CA SER A 96 4.37 15.74 -12.39
C SER A 96 5.69 15.92 -13.14
N ILE A 97 6.58 16.77 -12.64
CA ILE A 97 7.90 17.00 -13.25
C ILE A 97 8.72 15.72 -13.27
N SER A 98 8.75 15.00 -12.16
CA SER A 98 9.49 13.76 -12.00
C SER A 98 9.04 12.68 -12.96
N SER A 99 7.73 12.51 -13.15
CA SER A 99 7.19 11.52 -14.09
C SER A 99 7.65 11.83 -15.51
N VAL A 100 7.58 13.09 -15.96
CA VAL A 100 8.09 13.46 -17.28
C VAL A 100 9.58 13.16 -17.40
N LEU A 101 10.39 13.57 -16.43
CA LEU A 101 11.83 13.33 -16.44
C LEU A 101 12.17 11.84 -16.45
N MET A 102 11.50 11.02 -15.63
CA MET A 102 11.67 9.55 -15.61
C MET A 102 11.30 8.92 -16.96
N GLY A 103 10.26 9.40 -17.62
CA GLY A 103 9.88 8.93 -18.96
C GLY A 103 10.90 9.26 -20.05
N LEU A 104 11.61 10.38 -19.94
CA LEU A 104 12.52 10.90 -20.95
C LEU A 104 13.98 10.52 -20.75
N VAL A 105 14.42 10.25 -19.52
CA VAL A 105 15.83 9.94 -19.22
C VAL A 105 16.28 8.66 -19.94
N ASN A 106 17.48 8.69 -20.57
CA ASN A 106 17.99 7.58 -21.37
C ASN A 106 19.23 6.90 -20.76
N SER A 107 19.66 7.31 -19.58
CA SER A 107 20.79 6.72 -18.85
C SER A 107 20.30 6.12 -17.54
N LEU A 108 20.66 4.87 -17.27
CA LEU A 108 20.30 4.20 -16.01
C LEU A 108 20.91 4.92 -14.80
N SER A 109 22.16 5.38 -14.90
CA SER A 109 22.83 6.14 -13.82
C SER A 109 22.10 7.45 -13.51
N ALA A 110 21.66 8.19 -14.55
CA ALA A 110 20.85 9.39 -14.37
C ALA A 110 19.46 9.04 -13.78
N PHE A 111 18.91 7.88 -14.13
CA PHE A 111 17.66 7.41 -13.55
C PHE A 111 17.78 7.12 -12.05
N PHE A 112 18.92 6.56 -11.58
CA PHE A 112 19.19 6.35 -10.14
C PHE A 112 19.27 7.69 -9.39
N VAL A 113 19.97 8.69 -9.95
CA VAL A 113 20.02 10.03 -9.35
C VAL A 113 18.63 10.66 -9.29
N LEU A 114 17.86 10.50 -10.37
CA LEU A 114 16.51 11.02 -10.44
C LEU A 114 15.60 10.31 -9.41
N ALA A 115 15.69 8.99 -9.27
CA ALA A 115 14.93 8.23 -8.28
C ALA A 115 15.20 8.69 -6.84
N LEU A 116 16.46 9.01 -6.51
CA LEU A 116 16.84 9.58 -5.22
C LEU A 116 16.14 10.93 -4.97
N VAL A 117 16.20 11.84 -5.94
CA VAL A 117 15.62 13.19 -5.85
C VAL A 117 14.09 13.11 -5.82
N VAL A 118 13.51 12.29 -6.69
CA VAL A 118 12.08 12.09 -6.81
C VAL A 118 11.49 11.54 -5.51
N GLY A 119 12.10 10.50 -4.93
CA GLY A 119 11.64 9.92 -3.68
C GLY A 119 11.52 10.98 -2.57
N ILE A 120 12.50 11.88 -2.44
CA ILE A 120 12.47 12.94 -1.42
C ILE A 120 11.30 13.90 -1.66
N PHE A 121 11.10 14.37 -2.89
CA PHE A 121 10.15 15.46 -3.14
C PHE A 121 8.72 14.99 -3.33
N THR A 122 8.48 13.84 -3.95
CA THR A 122 7.13 13.36 -4.24
C THR A 122 6.39 12.87 -2.98
N ASP A 123 7.10 12.31 -2.01
CA ASP A 123 6.47 11.72 -0.83
C ASP A 123 6.26 12.72 0.32
N THR A 124 6.67 13.99 0.14
CA THR A 124 6.38 15.05 1.11
C THR A 124 4.89 15.34 1.29
N GLY A 125 4.06 15.06 0.27
CA GLY A 125 2.62 15.32 0.27
C GLY A 125 1.79 14.33 1.10
N GLY A 126 2.28 13.12 1.35
CA GLY A 126 1.55 12.09 2.08
C GLY A 126 1.11 12.51 3.48
N PRO A 127 2.04 12.94 4.36
CA PRO A 127 1.71 13.46 5.68
C PRO A 127 0.79 14.69 5.66
N ALA A 128 1.01 15.62 4.72
CA ALA A 128 0.15 16.79 4.56
C ALA A 128 -1.29 16.41 4.24
N ARG A 129 -1.51 15.46 3.33
CA ARG A 129 -2.82 14.91 2.97
C ARG A 129 -3.52 14.26 4.16
N GLN A 130 -2.81 13.45 4.94
CA GLN A 130 -3.35 12.82 6.14
C GLN A 130 -3.73 13.85 7.20
N ALA A 131 -2.89 14.87 7.43
CA ALA A 131 -3.19 15.96 8.33
C ALA A 131 -4.44 16.74 7.89
N MET A 132 -4.59 17.04 6.58
CA MET A 132 -5.77 17.73 6.05
C MET A 132 -7.07 16.96 6.34
N VAL A 133 -7.08 15.63 6.29
CA VAL A 133 -8.26 14.84 6.68
C VAL A 133 -8.62 15.08 8.14
N ALA A 134 -7.62 15.06 9.03
CA ALA A 134 -7.82 15.30 10.45
C ALA A 134 -8.25 16.75 10.77
N ASP A 135 -7.69 17.72 10.04
CA ASP A 135 -7.98 19.15 10.23
C ASP A 135 -9.39 19.53 9.71
N LEU A 136 -9.85 18.89 8.63
CA LEU A 136 -11.17 19.17 8.02
C LEU A 136 -12.33 18.50 8.75
N LEU A 137 -12.08 17.46 9.55
CA LEU A 137 -13.12 16.65 10.16
C LEU A 137 -13.07 16.69 11.68
N PRO A 138 -14.25 16.82 12.35
CA PRO A 138 -14.34 16.62 13.78
C PRO A 138 -13.91 15.21 14.17
N GLU A 139 -13.45 15.03 15.39
CA GLU A 139 -12.80 13.81 15.88
C GLU A 139 -13.66 12.56 15.63
N GLU A 140 -14.96 12.66 15.89
CA GLU A 140 -15.94 11.56 15.75
C GLU A 140 -16.10 11.09 14.30
N LYS A 141 -15.78 11.93 13.31
CA LYS A 141 -15.91 11.63 11.87
C LYS A 141 -14.59 11.26 11.20
N ARG A 142 -13.46 11.43 11.85
CA ARG A 142 -12.13 11.14 11.27
C ARG A 142 -12.01 9.70 10.80
N ALA A 143 -12.46 8.73 11.61
CA ALA A 143 -12.41 7.31 11.26
C ALA A 143 -13.21 7.01 9.97
N GLN A 144 -14.39 7.60 9.82
CA GLN A 144 -15.20 7.48 8.61
C GLN A 144 -14.51 8.16 7.40
N GLY A 145 -13.91 9.35 7.61
CA GLY A 145 -13.17 10.07 6.59
C GLY A 145 -12.00 9.27 6.03
N TYR A 146 -11.18 8.68 6.89
CA TYR A 146 -10.10 7.76 6.47
C TYR A 146 -10.64 6.51 5.78
N GLY A 147 -11.80 6.00 6.20
CA GLY A 147 -12.50 4.92 5.52
C GLY A 147 -12.88 5.27 4.07
N ILE A 148 -13.41 6.47 3.82
CA ILE A 148 -13.73 6.97 2.48
C ILE A 148 -12.45 7.07 1.62
N ILE A 149 -11.38 7.64 2.15
CA ILE A 149 -10.08 7.73 1.47
C ILE A 149 -9.57 6.33 1.08
N ARG A 150 -9.72 5.34 1.96
CA ARG A 150 -9.34 3.95 1.68
C ARG A 150 -10.15 3.33 0.53
N VAL A 151 -11.46 3.60 0.47
CA VAL A 151 -12.30 3.16 -0.66
C VAL A 151 -11.79 3.75 -1.97
N VAL A 152 -11.41 5.02 -1.96
CA VAL A 152 -10.83 5.71 -3.12
C VAL A 152 -9.54 5.04 -3.58
N PHE A 153 -8.64 4.70 -2.68
CA PHE A 153 -7.42 3.94 -3.00
C PHE A 153 -7.73 2.61 -3.69
N ASN A 154 -8.70 1.86 -3.16
CA ASN A 154 -9.09 0.57 -3.74
C ASN A 154 -9.69 0.71 -5.14
N ILE A 155 -10.51 1.74 -5.39
CA ILE A 155 -11.07 2.02 -6.72
C ILE A 155 -9.95 2.39 -7.70
N SER A 156 -9.02 3.25 -7.28
CA SER A 156 -7.85 3.61 -8.11
C SER A 156 -6.99 2.40 -8.43
N ALA A 157 -6.71 1.54 -7.43
CA ALA A 157 -5.97 0.29 -7.63
C ALA A 157 -6.69 -0.71 -8.54
N THR A 158 -8.04 -0.65 -8.61
CA THR A 158 -8.83 -1.49 -9.53
C THR A 158 -8.73 -1.01 -10.97
N LEU A 159 -8.90 0.28 -11.18
CA LEU A 159 -8.97 0.87 -12.53
C LEU A 159 -7.58 1.07 -13.14
N GLY A 160 -6.61 1.45 -12.30
CA GLY A 160 -5.26 1.81 -12.73
C GLY A 160 -4.57 0.75 -13.58
N PRO A 161 -4.40 -0.49 -13.10
CA PRO A 161 -3.69 -1.53 -13.85
C PRO A 161 -4.36 -1.91 -15.19
N ALA A 162 -5.69 -1.89 -15.28
CA ALA A 162 -6.39 -2.17 -16.54
C ALA A 162 -6.08 -1.10 -17.60
N ILE A 163 -6.22 0.17 -17.23
CA ILE A 163 -5.93 1.30 -18.11
C ILE A 163 -4.41 1.34 -18.39
N GLY A 164 -3.60 1.19 -17.36
CA GLY A 164 -2.14 1.19 -17.44
C GLY A 164 -1.60 0.09 -18.35
N GLY A 165 -2.12 -1.14 -18.26
CA GLY A 165 -1.75 -2.25 -19.13
C GLY A 165 -2.06 -2.00 -20.60
N PHE A 166 -3.21 -1.38 -20.91
CA PHE A 166 -3.55 -0.97 -22.26
C PHE A 166 -2.60 0.13 -22.77
N MET A 167 -2.25 1.09 -21.95
CA MET A 167 -1.30 2.15 -22.30
C MET A 167 0.12 1.60 -22.47
N ALA A 168 0.59 0.76 -21.53
CA ALA A 168 1.92 0.16 -21.56
C ALA A 168 2.16 -0.68 -22.82
N SER A 169 1.15 -1.42 -23.28
CA SER A 169 1.25 -2.21 -24.52
C SER A 169 1.46 -1.37 -25.80
N ARG A 170 1.22 -0.07 -25.74
CA ARG A 170 1.48 0.88 -26.83
C ARG A 170 2.75 1.67 -26.61
N SER A 171 2.93 2.24 -25.44
CA SER A 171 4.10 3.02 -25.06
C SER A 171 4.15 3.23 -23.55
N TYR A 172 5.25 2.87 -22.91
CA TYR A 172 5.47 3.19 -21.51
C TYR A 172 5.51 4.70 -21.25
N LEU A 173 5.97 5.51 -22.22
CA LEU A 173 5.98 6.96 -22.06
C LEU A 173 4.57 7.54 -21.83
N MET A 174 3.52 6.91 -22.40
CA MET A 174 2.14 7.33 -22.16
C MET A 174 1.77 7.24 -20.67
N LEU A 175 2.28 6.26 -19.93
CA LEU A 175 2.03 6.12 -18.48
C LEU A 175 2.61 7.29 -17.70
N PHE A 176 3.84 7.68 -18.01
CA PHE A 176 4.52 8.80 -17.36
C PHE A 176 3.84 10.14 -17.68
N ILE A 177 3.44 10.35 -18.94
CA ILE A 177 2.72 11.57 -19.33
C ILE A 177 1.34 11.61 -18.67
N ALA A 178 0.62 10.48 -18.62
CA ALA A 178 -0.68 10.42 -17.96
C ALA A 178 -0.56 10.74 -16.47
N ASP A 179 0.39 10.13 -15.75
CA ASP A 179 0.66 10.42 -14.34
C ASP A 179 1.03 11.89 -14.13
N ALA A 180 1.89 12.45 -14.98
CA ALA A 180 2.28 13.86 -14.92
C ALA A 180 1.09 14.81 -15.11
N VAL A 181 0.23 14.55 -16.09
CA VAL A 181 -0.97 15.35 -16.36
C VAL A 181 -1.97 15.24 -15.20
N ILE A 182 -2.17 14.03 -14.69
CA ILE A 182 -3.04 13.74 -13.55
C ILE A 182 -2.57 14.50 -12.30
N SER A 183 -1.27 14.44 -11.99
CA SER A 183 -0.70 15.15 -10.84
C SER A 183 -0.80 16.67 -11.00
N LEU A 184 -0.61 17.20 -12.22
CA LEU A 184 -0.78 18.63 -12.49
C LEU A 184 -2.23 19.10 -12.33
N ILE A 185 -3.19 18.30 -12.83
CA ILE A 185 -4.63 18.56 -12.63
C ILE A 185 -4.96 18.54 -11.14
N SER A 186 -4.44 17.57 -10.40
CA SER A 186 -4.60 17.46 -8.94
C SER A 186 -4.04 18.70 -8.23
N ALA A 187 -2.83 19.15 -8.60
CA ALA A 187 -2.22 20.37 -8.06
C ALA A 187 -3.08 21.62 -8.34
N PHE A 188 -3.62 21.74 -9.56
CA PHE A 188 -4.49 22.85 -9.95
C PHE A 188 -5.79 22.85 -9.13
N ILE A 189 -6.43 21.68 -8.93
CA ILE A 189 -7.65 21.57 -8.10
C ILE A 189 -7.35 21.96 -6.64
N VAL A 190 -6.24 21.47 -6.06
CA VAL A 190 -5.83 21.84 -4.70
C VAL A 190 -5.60 23.35 -4.59
N TRP A 191 -4.85 23.92 -5.56
CA TRP A 191 -4.60 25.36 -5.57
C TRP A 191 -5.87 26.18 -5.60
N ARG A 192 -6.85 25.81 -6.45
CA ARG A 192 -8.05 26.59 -6.71
C ARG A 192 -9.16 26.37 -5.68
N ALA A 193 -9.35 25.15 -5.18
CA ALA A 193 -10.54 24.75 -4.44
C ALA A 193 -10.27 24.32 -2.99
N MET A 194 -9.01 24.12 -2.57
CA MET A 194 -8.69 23.74 -1.19
C MET A 194 -8.32 24.96 -0.36
N PRO A 195 -8.88 25.12 0.86
CA PRO A 195 -8.37 26.08 1.83
C PRO A 195 -7.05 25.60 2.44
N GLU A 196 -6.28 26.51 3.06
CA GLU A 196 -5.24 26.10 4.00
C GLU A 196 -5.94 25.55 5.26
N THR A 197 -5.47 24.38 5.74
CA THR A 197 -6.10 23.69 6.88
C THR A 197 -5.22 23.65 8.12
N LYS A 198 -4.01 24.23 8.03
CA LYS A 198 -3.11 24.30 9.18
C LYS A 198 -3.82 24.96 10.36
N PRO A 199 -3.94 24.29 11.54
CA PRO A 199 -4.47 24.91 12.74
C PRO A 199 -3.61 26.09 13.18
N GLU A 200 -4.23 27.14 13.70
CA GLU A 200 -3.51 28.19 14.38
C GLU A 200 -2.79 27.59 15.60
N THR A 201 -1.49 27.81 15.67
CA THR A 201 -0.64 27.22 16.70
C THR A 201 -1.04 27.78 18.06
N GLN A 202 -1.66 26.97 18.90
CA GLN A 202 -1.85 27.34 20.30
C GLN A 202 -0.50 27.24 21.04
N PRO A 203 0.00 28.31 21.66
CA PRO A 203 1.21 28.25 22.47
C PRO A 203 0.97 27.35 23.68
N GLY A 204 1.72 26.27 23.82
CA GLY A 204 1.74 25.52 25.07
C GLY A 204 1.41 24.04 25.04
N THR A 205 1.23 23.39 23.87
CA THR A 205 1.17 21.92 23.82
C THR A 205 2.55 21.34 24.09
N PRO A 206 2.73 20.53 25.17
CA PRO A 206 4.03 19.90 25.46
C PRO A 206 4.40 18.95 24.32
N GLN A 207 5.45 19.26 23.60
CA GLN A 207 6.03 18.29 22.65
C GLN A 207 6.67 17.16 23.45
N GLU A 208 6.25 15.93 23.16
CA GLU A 208 6.87 14.74 23.76
C GLU A 208 8.38 14.75 23.45
N SER A 209 9.22 14.53 24.47
CA SER A 209 10.67 14.55 24.25
C SER A 209 11.10 13.36 23.37
N MET A 210 12.09 13.56 22.51
CA MET A 210 12.65 12.48 21.66
C MET A 210 13.02 11.23 22.47
N GLY A 211 13.50 11.40 23.70
CA GLY A 211 13.85 10.28 24.60
C GLY A 211 12.65 9.46 25.06
N SER A 212 11.49 10.08 25.31
CA SER A 212 10.25 9.37 25.69
C SER A 212 9.68 8.61 24.49
N THR A 213 9.79 9.18 23.30
CA THR A 213 9.38 8.53 22.03
C THR A 213 10.19 7.25 21.80
N PHE A 214 11.52 7.29 21.88
CA PHE A 214 12.37 6.10 21.72
C PHE A 214 12.13 5.02 22.78
N LYS A 215 11.93 5.41 24.04
CA LYS A 215 11.52 4.47 25.11
C LYS A 215 10.21 3.75 24.80
N GLY A 216 9.25 4.48 24.24
CA GLY A 216 7.98 3.90 23.81
C GLY A 216 8.15 2.82 22.73
N TYR A 217 8.94 3.06 21.69
CA TYR A 217 9.22 2.03 20.66
C TYR A 217 9.96 0.81 21.23
N SER A 218 10.93 1.01 22.13
CA SER A 218 11.62 -0.11 22.82
C SER A 218 10.65 -0.99 23.61
N ARG A 219 9.59 -0.42 24.19
CA ARG A 219 8.56 -1.19 24.90
C ARG A 219 7.72 -2.04 23.94
N VAL A 220 7.34 -1.51 22.76
CA VAL A 220 6.63 -2.27 21.74
C VAL A 220 7.47 -3.45 21.25
N LEU A 221 8.77 -3.23 21.00
CA LEU A 221 9.69 -4.28 20.54
C LEU A 221 9.97 -5.38 21.61
N ARG A 222 9.59 -5.15 22.85
CA ARG A 222 9.63 -6.18 23.92
C ARG A 222 8.38 -7.04 23.99
N ASP A 223 7.31 -6.65 23.32
CA ASP A 223 6.11 -7.50 23.19
C ASP A 223 6.38 -8.63 22.20
N ARG A 224 6.80 -9.77 22.73
CA ARG A 224 7.24 -10.92 21.94
C ARG A 224 6.16 -11.46 21.00
N LEU A 225 4.89 -11.45 21.43
CA LEU A 225 3.78 -11.95 20.59
C LEU A 225 3.50 -11.00 19.44
N PHE A 226 3.50 -9.69 19.71
CA PHE A 226 3.34 -8.68 18.68
C PHE A 226 4.51 -8.69 17.68
N VAL A 227 5.76 -8.76 18.16
CA VAL A 227 6.95 -8.83 17.29
C VAL A 227 6.90 -10.07 16.40
N LEU A 228 6.50 -11.23 16.92
CA LEU A 228 6.36 -12.43 16.11
C LEU A 228 5.23 -12.30 15.08
N PHE A 229 4.10 -11.69 15.47
CA PHE A 229 3.01 -11.38 14.54
C PHE A 229 3.48 -10.46 13.40
N ILE A 230 4.23 -9.40 13.71
CA ILE A 230 4.80 -8.50 12.70
C ILE A 230 5.83 -9.22 11.84
N SER A 231 6.68 -10.07 12.43
CA SER A 231 7.66 -10.86 11.66
C SER A 231 6.99 -11.78 10.64
N ALA A 232 5.92 -12.48 11.03
CA ALA A 232 5.13 -13.29 10.10
C ALA A 232 4.47 -12.43 9.01
N SER A 233 3.98 -11.24 9.39
CA SER A 233 3.38 -10.29 8.43
C SER A 233 4.42 -9.70 7.46
N VAL A 234 5.66 -9.48 7.90
CA VAL A 234 6.79 -9.08 7.03
C VAL A 234 7.10 -10.19 6.01
N LEU A 235 7.13 -11.46 6.43
CA LEU A 235 7.30 -12.59 5.49
C LEU A 235 6.20 -12.60 4.43
N MET A 236 4.95 -12.41 4.83
CA MET A 236 3.84 -12.29 3.89
C MET A 236 3.97 -11.07 2.98
N GLY A 237 4.46 -9.96 3.50
CA GLY A 237 4.76 -8.77 2.71
C GLY A 237 5.78 -9.05 1.61
N PHE A 238 6.84 -9.82 1.86
CA PHE A 238 7.82 -10.24 0.84
C PHE A 238 7.19 -11.08 -0.27
N VAL A 239 6.24 -11.94 0.07
CA VAL A 239 5.50 -12.73 -0.92
C VAL A 239 4.59 -11.83 -1.75
N TYR A 240 3.78 -11.00 -1.09
CA TYR A 240 2.77 -10.16 -1.74
C TYR A 240 3.37 -9.06 -2.63
N MET A 241 4.51 -8.50 -2.25
CA MET A 241 5.14 -7.40 -2.99
C MET A 241 5.53 -7.79 -4.43
N ASN A 242 5.80 -9.08 -4.68
CA ASN A 242 6.07 -9.58 -6.02
C ASN A 242 4.92 -9.35 -7.02
N LEU A 243 3.69 -9.21 -6.53
CA LEU A 243 2.51 -8.98 -7.37
C LEU A 243 2.65 -7.73 -8.23
N GLY A 244 3.08 -6.61 -7.65
CA GLY A 244 3.21 -5.32 -8.32
C GLY A 244 4.62 -4.99 -8.83
N THR A 245 5.63 -5.80 -8.51
CA THR A 245 7.02 -5.48 -8.86
C THR A 245 7.65 -6.47 -9.83
N THR A 246 7.55 -7.77 -9.55
CA THR A 246 8.34 -8.81 -10.21
C THR A 246 7.50 -9.68 -11.14
N LEU A 247 6.21 -9.90 -10.81
CA LEU A 247 5.32 -10.78 -11.56
C LEU A 247 5.17 -10.33 -13.02
N GLY A 248 5.06 -9.02 -13.26
CA GLY A 248 4.91 -8.49 -14.62
C GLY A 248 6.10 -8.84 -15.51
N VAL A 249 7.32 -8.68 -15.00
CA VAL A 249 8.56 -9.00 -15.72
C VAL A 249 8.67 -10.51 -15.94
N TYR A 250 8.40 -11.33 -14.92
CA TYR A 250 8.38 -12.79 -15.07
C TYR A 250 7.37 -13.26 -16.13
N LEU A 251 6.16 -12.71 -16.10
CA LEU A 251 5.11 -13.08 -17.07
C LEU A 251 5.48 -12.65 -18.49
N ARG A 252 6.07 -11.47 -18.68
CA ARG A 252 6.50 -11.00 -20.01
C ARG A 252 7.70 -11.81 -20.53
N ASP A 253 8.78 -11.90 -19.75
CA ASP A 253 10.07 -12.37 -20.23
C ASP A 253 10.18 -13.91 -20.26
N ILE A 254 9.49 -14.59 -19.33
CA ILE A 254 9.56 -16.06 -19.20
C ILE A 254 8.31 -16.73 -19.79
N GLN A 255 7.14 -16.11 -19.68
CA GLN A 255 5.86 -16.71 -20.07
C GLN A 255 5.27 -16.11 -21.36
N GLY A 256 5.89 -15.05 -21.93
CA GLY A 256 5.42 -14.40 -23.15
C GLY A 256 4.06 -13.70 -23.02
N VAL A 257 3.68 -13.29 -21.80
CA VAL A 257 2.40 -12.62 -21.53
C VAL A 257 2.53 -11.12 -21.75
N ALA A 258 1.71 -10.56 -22.63
CA ALA A 258 1.69 -9.14 -22.92
C ALA A 258 1.28 -8.30 -21.68
N GLU A 259 1.75 -7.04 -21.64
CA GLU A 259 1.49 -6.09 -20.53
C GLU A 259 0.00 -5.85 -20.30
N SER A 260 -0.80 -5.83 -21.35
CA SER A 260 -2.26 -5.70 -21.27
C SER A 260 -2.91 -6.86 -20.53
N ARG A 261 -2.42 -8.10 -20.75
CA ARG A 261 -2.89 -9.28 -20.03
C ARG A 261 -2.44 -9.29 -18.57
N TYR A 262 -1.22 -8.82 -18.28
CA TYR A 262 -0.78 -8.61 -16.88
C TYR A 262 -1.66 -7.57 -16.18
N GLY A 263 -1.99 -6.46 -16.84
CA GLY A 263 -2.95 -5.48 -16.34
C GLY A 263 -4.32 -6.08 -16.01
N LEU A 264 -4.82 -7.02 -16.84
CA LEU A 264 -6.08 -7.73 -16.57
C LEU A 264 -5.98 -8.65 -15.33
N ILE A 265 -4.84 -9.32 -15.12
CA ILE A 265 -4.62 -10.14 -13.91
C ILE A 265 -4.73 -9.27 -12.66
N LEU A 266 -4.08 -8.10 -12.63
CA LEU A 266 -4.15 -7.16 -11.51
C LEU A 266 -5.55 -6.57 -11.33
N SER A 267 -6.25 -6.28 -12.44
CA SER A 267 -7.62 -5.77 -12.39
C SER A 267 -8.61 -6.81 -11.87
N LEU A 268 -8.39 -8.09 -12.18
CA LEU A 268 -9.18 -9.18 -11.60
C LEU A 268 -9.02 -9.21 -10.06
N ASN A 269 -7.79 -9.12 -9.55
CA ASN A 269 -7.53 -9.02 -8.11
C ASN A 269 -8.34 -7.87 -7.49
N ALA A 270 -8.14 -6.66 -7.99
CA ALA A 270 -8.77 -5.47 -7.44
C ALA A 270 -10.31 -5.49 -7.56
N ALA A 271 -10.86 -5.98 -8.68
CA ALA A 271 -12.30 -6.16 -8.85
C ALA A 271 -12.88 -7.16 -7.83
N MET A 272 -12.21 -8.29 -7.61
CA MET A 272 -12.63 -9.26 -6.60
C MET A 272 -12.66 -8.63 -5.20
N VAL A 273 -11.65 -7.85 -4.84
CA VAL A 273 -11.61 -7.13 -3.57
C VAL A 273 -12.80 -6.16 -3.45
N VAL A 274 -13.07 -5.36 -4.48
CA VAL A 274 -14.19 -4.40 -4.45
C VAL A 274 -15.54 -5.11 -4.26
N PHE A 275 -15.79 -6.21 -4.98
CA PHE A 275 -17.10 -6.89 -4.93
C PHE A 275 -17.25 -7.82 -3.74
N PHE A 276 -16.19 -8.49 -3.30
CA PHE A 276 -16.30 -9.60 -2.35
C PHE A 276 -15.69 -9.31 -0.97
N GLN A 277 -14.89 -8.24 -0.79
CA GLN A 277 -14.26 -7.93 0.50
C GLN A 277 -15.28 -7.80 1.63
N PHE A 278 -16.34 -7.01 1.43
CA PHE A 278 -17.30 -6.73 2.47
C PHE A 278 -18.09 -7.98 2.94
N PRO A 279 -18.68 -8.81 2.03
CA PRO A 279 -19.35 -10.02 2.45
C PRO A 279 -18.40 -11.06 3.09
N ILE A 280 -17.15 -11.15 2.64
CA ILE A 280 -16.17 -12.05 3.24
C ILE A 280 -15.80 -11.56 4.65
N THR A 281 -15.48 -10.29 4.84
CA THR A 281 -15.12 -9.72 6.15
C THR A 281 -16.21 -10.00 7.18
N ARG A 282 -17.50 -9.79 6.84
CA ARG A 282 -18.61 -10.09 7.73
C ARG A 282 -18.71 -11.56 8.18
N ARG A 283 -18.29 -12.49 7.33
CA ARG A 283 -18.31 -13.92 7.66
C ARG A 283 -17.14 -14.31 8.57
N ILE A 284 -15.97 -13.72 8.35
CA ILE A 284 -14.75 -14.07 9.08
C ILE A 284 -14.59 -13.36 10.43
N GLU A 285 -15.35 -12.28 10.69
CA GLU A 285 -15.34 -11.55 11.97
C GLU A 285 -15.62 -12.45 13.20
N LYS A 286 -16.35 -13.54 13.00
CA LYS A 286 -16.72 -14.51 14.05
C LYS A 286 -15.73 -15.66 14.19
N LEU A 287 -14.71 -15.73 13.32
CA LEU A 287 -13.73 -16.81 13.29
C LEU A 287 -12.44 -16.39 14.00
N PRO A 288 -11.67 -17.35 14.54
CA PRO A 288 -10.41 -17.03 15.22
C PRO A 288 -9.44 -16.24 14.32
N PRO A 289 -9.05 -15.02 14.69
CA PRO A 289 -8.29 -14.12 13.80
C PRO A 289 -6.96 -14.72 13.33
N MET A 290 -6.19 -15.34 14.22
CA MET A 290 -4.91 -15.97 13.85
C MET A 290 -5.07 -17.16 12.90
N MET A 291 -6.19 -17.88 13.00
CA MET A 291 -6.52 -18.95 12.05
C MET A 291 -6.83 -18.38 10.66
N MET A 292 -7.50 -17.22 10.60
CA MET A 292 -7.75 -16.53 9.33
C MET A 292 -6.47 -16.00 8.72
N MET A 293 -5.53 -15.50 9.53
CA MET A 293 -4.18 -15.13 9.07
C MET A 293 -3.44 -16.35 8.50
N ALA A 294 -3.48 -17.49 9.18
CA ALA A 294 -2.84 -18.73 8.71
C ALA A 294 -3.47 -19.23 7.40
N LEU A 295 -4.81 -19.26 7.31
CA LEU A 295 -5.50 -19.69 6.10
C LEU A 295 -5.23 -18.77 4.91
N GLY A 296 -5.29 -17.46 5.11
CA GLY A 296 -4.98 -16.50 4.05
C GLY A 296 -3.51 -16.59 3.60
N SER A 297 -2.58 -16.80 4.54
CA SER A 297 -1.17 -17.05 4.22
C SER A 297 -0.96 -18.36 3.45
N ALA A 298 -1.72 -19.41 3.76
CA ALA A 298 -1.68 -20.67 3.00
C ALA A 298 -2.18 -20.47 1.56
N LEU A 299 -3.24 -19.69 1.36
CA LEU A 299 -3.70 -19.33 0.02
C LEU A 299 -2.67 -18.51 -0.74
N TYR A 300 -1.97 -17.57 -0.10
CA TYR A 300 -0.84 -16.89 -0.70
C TYR A 300 0.27 -17.86 -1.10
N ALA A 301 0.67 -18.76 -0.20
CA ALA A 301 1.71 -19.74 -0.47
C ALA A 301 1.37 -20.59 -1.72
N VAL A 302 0.14 -21.08 -1.80
CA VAL A 302 -0.34 -21.87 -2.95
C VAL A 302 -0.40 -21.01 -4.22
N GLY A 303 -1.07 -19.87 -4.17
CA GLY A 303 -1.31 -19.02 -5.34
C GLY A 303 -0.01 -18.46 -5.94
N PHE A 304 0.93 -17.99 -5.11
CA PHE A 304 2.22 -17.52 -5.61
C PHE A 304 3.10 -18.67 -6.09
N ALA A 305 3.14 -19.82 -5.39
CA ALA A 305 3.89 -20.98 -5.85
C ALA A 305 3.38 -21.50 -7.21
N MET A 306 2.08 -21.40 -7.50
CA MET A 306 1.52 -21.82 -8.80
C MET A 306 2.20 -21.14 -9.98
N TYR A 307 2.62 -19.88 -9.89
CA TYR A 307 3.34 -19.20 -10.98
C TYR A 307 4.64 -19.90 -11.37
N GLY A 308 5.26 -20.67 -10.47
CA GLY A 308 6.44 -21.48 -10.76
C GLY A 308 6.14 -22.81 -11.46
N PHE A 309 4.89 -23.26 -11.50
CA PHE A 309 4.48 -24.57 -12.06
C PHE A 309 3.62 -24.46 -13.31
N VAL A 310 2.90 -23.35 -13.50
CA VAL A 310 1.93 -23.19 -14.58
C VAL A 310 2.45 -22.27 -15.69
N SER A 311 1.94 -22.44 -16.92
CA SER A 311 2.37 -21.68 -18.10
C SER A 311 1.22 -21.17 -18.97
N THR A 312 -0.05 -21.38 -18.56
CA THR A 312 -1.20 -20.91 -19.34
C THR A 312 -1.86 -19.72 -18.68
N PHE A 313 -2.37 -18.80 -19.49
CA PHE A 313 -3.02 -17.57 -19.00
C PHE A 313 -4.18 -17.85 -18.05
N THR A 314 -5.01 -18.86 -18.33
CA THR A 314 -6.13 -19.25 -17.47
C THR A 314 -5.67 -19.69 -16.09
N LEU A 315 -4.54 -20.42 -16.00
CA LEU A 315 -3.99 -20.84 -14.70
C LEU A 315 -3.33 -19.67 -13.96
N PHE A 316 -2.80 -18.66 -14.66
CA PHE A 316 -2.36 -17.42 -14.03
C PHE A 316 -3.54 -16.66 -13.41
N LEU A 317 -4.69 -16.62 -14.09
CA LEU A 317 -5.92 -16.05 -13.52
C LEU A 317 -6.38 -16.85 -12.29
N LEU A 318 -6.34 -18.18 -12.33
CA LEU A 318 -6.70 -19.03 -11.20
C LEU A 318 -5.76 -18.78 -10.00
N ALA A 319 -4.44 -18.70 -10.23
CA ALA A 319 -3.48 -18.35 -9.20
C ALA A 319 -3.82 -17.00 -8.57
N MET A 320 -4.17 -16.00 -9.39
CA MET A 320 -4.59 -14.69 -8.91
C MET A 320 -5.87 -14.75 -8.07
N VAL A 321 -6.86 -15.54 -8.47
CA VAL A 321 -8.10 -15.75 -7.69
C VAL A 321 -7.77 -16.30 -6.30
N ILE A 322 -6.89 -17.31 -6.22
CA ILE A 322 -6.46 -17.91 -4.95
C ILE A 322 -5.74 -16.88 -4.07
N ILE A 323 -4.80 -16.12 -4.64
CA ILE A 323 -4.08 -15.03 -3.96
C ILE A 323 -5.09 -14.00 -3.42
N THR A 324 -6.04 -13.58 -4.24
CA THR A 324 -7.03 -12.55 -3.86
C THR A 324 -7.94 -13.02 -2.73
N ILE A 325 -8.34 -14.28 -2.72
CA ILE A 325 -9.09 -14.84 -1.58
C ILE A 325 -8.23 -14.76 -0.31
N GLY A 326 -6.96 -15.14 -0.40
CA GLY A 326 -6.01 -14.99 0.71
C GLY A 326 -5.90 -13.55 1.21
N GLU A 327 -5.79 -12.58 0.30
CA GLU A 327 -5.72 -11.16 0.60
C GLU A 327 -6.96 -10.67 1.36
N MET A 328 -8.15 -11.07 0.91
CA MET A 328 -9.41 -10.70 1.54
C MET A 328 -9.54 -11.23 2.98
N LEU A 329 -8.82 -12.30 3.33
CA LEU A 329 -8.73 -12.81 4.71
C LEU A 329 -7.69 -12.03 5.53
N VAL A 330 -6.47 -11.89 5.00
CA VAL A 330 -5.31 -11.33 5.73
C VAL A 330 -5.46 -9.84 6.01
N ALA A 331 -5.89 -9.05 5.02
CA ALA A 331 -5.82 -7.59 5.11
C ALA A 331 -6.71 -7.00 6.24
N PRO A 332 -8.02 -7.33 6.37
CA PRO A 332 -8.85 -6.79 7.44
C PRO A 332 -8.47 -7.36 8.81
N VAL A 333 -8.15 -8.66 8.88
CA VAL A 333 -7.82 -9.33 10.13
C VAL A 333 -6.47 -8.84 10.68
N GLY A 334 -5.48 -8.63 9.81
CA GLY A 334 -4.18 -8.09 10.20
C GLY A 334 -4.30 -6.72 10.87
N GLN A 335 -5.12 -5.82 10.32
CA GLN A 335 -5.36 -4.51 10.90
C GLN A 335 -6.09 -4.57 12.26
N ALA A 336 -7.09 -5.45 12.37
CA ALA A 336 -7.79 -5.66 13.64
C ALA A 336 -6.86 -6.22 14.72
N LEU A 337 -5.96 -7.14 14.36
CA LEU A 337 -4.98 -7.71 15.29
C LEU A 337 -3.96 -6.68 15.77
N VAL A 338 -3.48 -5.76 14.92
CA VAL A 338 -2.61 -4.66 15.37
C VAL A 338 -3.32 -3.81 16.42
N ALA A 339 -4.60 -3.49 16.21
CA ALA A 339 -5.39 -2.75 17.18
C ALA A 339 -5.62 -3.54 18.49
N TYR A 340 -5.80 -4.85 18.40
CA TYR A 340 -5.96 -5.76 19.54
C TYR A 340 -4.70 -5.84 20.42
N PHE A 341 -3.51 -5.91 19.80
CA PHE A 341 -2.24 -5.93 20.54
C PHE A 341 -1.89 -4.59 21.17
N ALA A 342 -2.40 -3.48 20.62
CA ALA A 342 -2.00 -2.14 20.99
C ALA A 342 -2.72 -1.63 22.25
N PRO A 343 -2.03 -1.37 23.39
CA PRO A 343 -2.60 -0.61 24.50
C PRO A 343 -3.07 0.78 24.02
N GLU A 344 -4.08 1.34 24.71
CA GLU A 344 -4.70 2.61 24.30
C GLU A 344 -3.68 3.76 24.22
N ASP A 345 -2.77 3.84 25.19
CA ASP A 345 -1.73 4.86 25.28
C ASP A 345 -0.57 4.67 24.27
N MET A 346 -0.51 3.51 23.57
CA MET A 346 0.58 3.16 22.66
C MET A 346 0.13 2.83 21.24
N ARG A 347 -1.17 2.97 20.91
CA ARG A 347 -1.72 2.59 19.59
C ARG A 347 -0.91 3.14 18.41
N GLY A 348 -0.51 4.42 18.46
CA GLY A 348 0.28 5.04 17.40
C GLY A 348 1.63 4.35 17.18
N ARG A 349 2.31 3.93 18.26
CA ARG A 349 3.61 3.24 18.18
C ARG A 349 3.47 1.82 17.64
N TYR A 350 2.42 1.09 18.04
CA TYR A 350 2.12 -0.25 17.50
C TYR A 350 1.79 -0.17 16.00
N MET A 351 0.97 0.80 15.59
CA MET A 351 0.65 1.04 14.17
C MET A 351 1.89 1.42 13.34
N ALA A 352 2.81 2.22 13.89
CA ALA A 352 4.05 2.57 13.22
C ALA A 352 4.94 1.34 12.97
N ILE A 353 5.09 0.46 13.98
CA ILE A 353 5.85 -0.80 13.81
C ILE A 353 5.11 -1.77 12.88
N ALA A 354 3.77 -1.80 12.91
CA ALA A 354 2.98 -2.59 11.97
C ALA A 354 3.23 -2.16 10.51
N GLY A 355 3.54 -0.89 10.25
CA GLY A 355 3.97 -0.39 8.94
C GLY A 355 5.20 -1.11 8.37
N TRP A 356 6.05 -1.73 9.20
CA TRP A 356 7.18 -2.53 8.74
C TRP A 356 6.77 -3.74 7.91
N SER A 357 5.55 -4.26 8.10
CA SER A 357 5.01 -5.36 7.30
C SER A 357 4.91 -5.04 5.80
N PHE A 358 4.87 -3.76 5.44
CA PHE A 358 4.89 -3.28 4.05
C PHE A 358 6.19 -2.56 3.73
N GLY A 359 6.69 -1.72 4.62
CA GLY A 359 7.86 -0.87 4.37
C GLY A 359 9.13 -1.67 4.11
N ILE A 360 9.42 -2.70 4.92
CA ILE A 360 10.60 -3.55 4.73
C ILE A 360 10.50 -4.36 3.43
N PRO A 361 9.40 -5.09 3.15
CA PRO A 361 9.25 -5.79 1.87
C PRO A 361 9.30 -4.86 0.65
N PHE A 362 8.73 -3.67 0.74
CA PHE A 362 8.77 -2.70 -0.36
C PHE A 362 10.20 -2.21 -0.66
N ALA A 363 10.99 -1.95 0.39
CA ALA A 363 12.35 -1.44 0.25
C ALA A 363 13.34 -2.47 -0.30
N ILE A 364 13.29 -3.72 0.18
CA ILE A 364 14.30 -4.73 -0.16
C ILE A 364 13.76 -5.95 -0.90
N GLY A 365 12.44 -6.17 -0.90
CA GLY A 365 11.81 -7.31 -1.56
C GLY A 365 12.10 -7.39 -3.05
N PRO A 366 11.93 -6.31 -3.84
CA PRO A 366 12.23 -6.32 -5.26
C PRO A 366 13.70 -6.62 -5.56
N LEU A 367 14.64 -6.20 -4.69
CA LEU A 367 16.06 -6.52 -4.83
C LEU A 367 16.33 -8.01 -4.60
N LEU A 368 15.79 -8.58 -3.54
CA LEU A 368 15.93 -10.02 -3.25
C LEU A 368 15.28 -10.88 -4.35
N ALA A 369 14.10 -10.48 -4.80
CA ALA A 369 13.41 -11.14 -5.91
C ALA A 369 14.21 -11.05 -7.22
N GLY A 370 14.81 -9.88 -7.49
CA GLY A 370 15.66 -9.66 -8.65
C GLY A 370 16.91 -10.52 -8.63
N LEU A 371 17.57 -10.63 -7.47
CA LEU A 371 18.74 -11.50 -7.30
C LEU A 371 18.41 -12.97 -7.61
N ILE A 372 17.23 -13.46 -7.21
CA ILE A 372 16.79 -14.81 -7.54
C ILE A 372 16.50 -14.92 -9.04
N LEU A 373 15.72 -14.00 -9.61
CA LEU A 373 15.31 -14.03 -11.01
C LEU A 373 16.50 -13.98 -11.99
N ASP A 374 17.49 -13.13 -11.68
CA ASP A 374 18.61 -12.90 -12.60
C ASP A 374 19.72 -13.95 -12.48
N ASN A 375 19.84 -14.66 -11.35
CA ASN A 375 20.98 -15.55 -11.07
C ASN A 375 20.60 -17.02 -10.89
N THR A 376 19.30 -17.36 -10.91
CA THR A 376 18.83 -18.76 -10.74
C THR A 376 17.74 -19.05 -11.77
N ASP A 377 17.12 -20.26 -11.69
CA ASP A 377 15.89 -20.51 -12.45
C ASP A 377 14.81 -19.48 -12.02
N PRO A 378 14.24 -18.71 -12.94
CA PRO A 378 13.20 -17.73 -12.62
C PRO A 378 11.99 -18.29 -11.86
N ARG A 379 11.73 -19.60 -11.97
CA ARG A 379 10.66 -20.29 -11.23
C ARG A 379 10.98 -20.42 -9.73
N ALA A 380 12.26 -20.41 -9.38
CA ALA A 380 12.72 -20.53 -7.98
C ALA A 380 12.16 -19.41 -7.09
N LEU A 381 11.94 -18.21 -7.65
CA LEU A 381 11.30 -17.11 -6.93
C LEU A 381 9.91 -17.50 -6.40
N TRP A 382 9.11 -18.17 -7.22
CA TRP A 382 7.74 -18.55 -6.87
C TRP A 382 7.71 -19.73 -5.90
N TRP A 383 8.66 -20.67 -6.02
CA TRP A 383 8.83 -21.73 -5.03
C TRP A 383 9.29 -21.19 -3.68
N ALA A 384 10.23 -20.24 -3.68
CA ALA A 384 10.65 -19.52 -2.48
C ALA A 384 9.49 -18.74 -1.85
N ALA A 385 8.64 -18.09 -2.64
CA ALA A 385 7.43 -17.41 -2.15
C ALA A 385 6.47 -18.40 -1.47
N GLY A 386 6.27 -19.59 -2.05
CA GLY A 386 5.49 -20.66 -1.42
C GLY A 386 6.09 -21.12 -0.10
N PHE A 387 7.41 -21.31 -0.03
CA PHE A 387 8.12 -21.70 1.19
C PHE A 387 8.01 -20.63 2.29
N ILE A 388 8.23 -19.36 1.95
CA ILE A 388 8.08 -18.23 2.87
C ILE A 388 6.63 -18.16 3.38
N GLY A 389 5.65 -18.37 2.50
CA GLY A 389 4.24 -18.43 2.88
C GLY A 389 3.95 -19.54 3.90
N ILE A 390 4.51 -20.74 3.72
CA ILE A 390 4.40 -21.86 4.69
C ILE A 390 5.04 -21.49 6.03
N MET A 391 6.20 -20.82 6.03
CA MET A 391 6.80 -20.31 7.26
C MET A 391 5.86 -19.35 8.01
N ALA A 392 5.22 -18.42 7.30
CA ALA A 392 4.25 -17.52 7.90
C ALA A 392 3.03 -18.27 8.47
N VAL A 393 2.52 -19.28 7.75
CA VAL A 393 1.43 -20.16 8.23
C VAL A 393 1.80 -20.80 9.56
N THR A 394 2.99 -21.40 9.67
CA THR A 394 3.44 -22.06 10.91
C THR A 394 3.56 -21.06 12.06
N MET A 395 4.05 -19.84 11.80
CA MET A 395 4.13 -18.78 12.80
C MET A 395 2.74 -18.33 13.29
N PHE A 396 1.77 -18.15 12.38
CA PHE A 396 0.40 -17.77 12.77
C PHE A 396 -0.33 -18.90 13.51
N LEU A 397 -0.15 -20.15 13.13
CA LEU A 397 -0.70 -21.30 13.88
C LEU A 397 -0.09 -21.42 15.28
N TRP A 398 1.21 -21.20 15.41
CA TRP A 398 1.87 -21.19 16.71
C TRP A 398 1.35 -20.04 17.60
N LEU A 399 1.19 -18.83 17.02
CA LEU A 399 0.57 -17.69 17.71
C LEU A 399 -0.87 -17.99 18.15
N HIS A 400 -1.64 -18.66 17.30
CA HIS A 400 -2.99 -19.09 17.64
C HIS A 400 -3.01 -19.96 18.89
N GLY A 401 -2.16 -21.00 18.95
CA GLY A 401 -2.04 -21.86 20.12
C GLY A 401 -1.62 -21.12 21.40
N LYS A 402 -0.69 -20.16 21.27
CA LYS A 402 -0.21 -19.35 22.41
C LYS A 402 -1.27 -18.38 22.95
N LEU A 403 -2.10 -17.81 22.09
CA LEU A 403 -3.18 -16.90 22.52
C LEU A 403 -4.31 -17.66 23.18
N GLN A 404 -4.61 -18.89 22.74
CA GLN A 404 -5.62 -19.74 23.39
C GLN A 404 -5.15 -20.29 24.76
N SER A 405 -3.85 -20.50 24.93
CA SER A 405 -3.29 -21.04 26.18
C SER A 405 -3.07 -19.99 27.28
N LYS A 406 -3.31 -18.69 27.02
CA LYS A 406 -3.41 -17.70 28.09
C LYS A 406 -4.77 -17.84 28.75
N PRO A 407 -4.86 -18.19 30.07
CA PRO A 407 -6.14 -18.15 30.76
C PRO A 407 -6.69 -16.72 30.64
N GLU A 408 -7.99 -16.61 30.37
CA GLU A 408 -8.74 -15.35 30.50
C GLU A 408 -8.39 -14.73 31.84
N THR A 409 -7.57 -13.70 31.86
CA THR A 409 -7.44 -12.84 33.02
C THR A 409 -8.77 -12.12 33.13
N VAL A 410 -9.62 -12.71 34.01
CA VAL A 410 -10.78 -12.14 34.68
C VAL A 410 -11.28 -10.83 34.06
N ASP A 411 -12.41 -10.97 33.41
CA ASP A 411 -13.30 -9.88 33.01
C ASP A 411 -13.74 -9.09 34.26
N VAL A 412 -12.98 -8.05 34.64
CA VAL A 412 -13.38 -7.10 35.67
C VAL A 412 -14.18 -5.97 35.01
N ARG A 413 -15.23 -6.35 34.28
CA ARG A 413 -16.27 -5.43 33.82
C ARG A 413 -17.65 -6.08 33.95
N ALA A 414 -17.95 -6.52 35.18
CA ALA A 414 -19.31 -6.79 35.59
C ALA A 414 -19.41 -6.42 37.07
N GLU A 415 -19.64 -5.15 37.33
CA GLU A 415 -20.44 -4.72 38.50
C GLU A 415 -21.13 -3.39 38.16
N PRO A 416 -22.32 -3.19 38.70
CA PRO A 416 -23.54 -2.69 38.06
C PRO A 416 -23.63 -1.19 37.89
#